data_80d0dee8efe97f92fe95c21ef6d66b51
#
_entry.id   80d0dee8efe97f92fe95c21ef6d66b51
#
_cell.length_a   1.000
_cell.length_b   1.000
_cell.length_c   1.000
_cell.angle_alpha   90.00
_cell.angle_beta   90.00
_cell.angle_gamma   90.00
#
_symmetry.space_group_name_H-M   'P 1'
#
loop_
_entity.id
_entity.type
_entity.pdbx_description
1 polymer ?
#
loop_
_entity_poly.entity_id
_entity_poly.type
_entity_poly.pdbx_seq_one_letter_code
_entity_poly.pdbx_strand_id
1 'polypeptide(L)'
;MSRQGFAGTSLQDLEQATGVNKSGLYTEFRDKEDLFLGCLRHYLESLRERELLTKEPLGWKNVETFLRDGPVNRADRQGCFGVNSMREFAILPDEAQGAVAESRAQVLHQLAMNIEVEKPKMAASAIAEMVLSFFSGLCIERNLKSGKASSSRKVSSFMAALRNL
;
A
#
# COMPACT_ATOMS: atom_id res chain seq x y z
N MET A 1 -13.88 4.61 -4.80
CA MET A 1 -12.70 4.04 -5.52
C MET A 1 -11.91 3.05 -4.67
N SER A 2 -11.45 3.35 -3.47
CA SER A 2 -10.61 2.38 -2.72
C SER A 2 -11.30 1.07 -2.31
N ARG A 3 -12.64 1.01 -2.27
CA ARG A 3 -13.42 -0.19 -1.91
C ARG A 3 -13.86 -1.01 -3.13
N GLN A 4 -14.31 -0.34 -4.17
CA GLN A 4 -14.92 -0.96 -5.36
C GLN A 4 -13.93 -1.08 -6.53
N GLY A 5 -12.75 -0.49 -6.38
CA GLY A 5 -11.76 -0.39 -7.45
C GLY A 5 -12.09 0.69 -8.48
N PHE A 6 -11.26 0.75 -9.52
CA PHE A 6 -11.44 1.68 -10.63
C PHE A 6 -12.66 1.31 -11.48
N ALA A 7 -12.76 0.05 -11.90
CA ALA A 7 -13.85 -0.41 -12.75
C ALA A 7 -15.21 -0.34 -12.05
N GLY A 8 -15.28 -0.75 -10.78
CA GLY A 8 -16.52 -0.83 -10.01
C GLY A 8 -17.06 0.49 -9.47
N THR A 9 -16.36 1.61 -9.62
CA THR A 9 -16.81 2.93 -9.14
C THR A 9 -17.44 3.71 -10.28
N SER A 10 -18.73 4.06 -10.15
CA SER A 10 -19.42 4.94 -11.08
C SER A 10 -19.27 6.42 -10.69
N LEU A 11 -19.59 7.33 -11.61
CA LEU A 11 -19.65 8.78 -11.30
C LEU A 11 -20.72 9.08 -10.26
N GLN A 12 -21.83 8.37 -10.29
CA GLN A 12 -22.90 8.53 -9.30
C GLN A 12 -22.44 8.15 -7.89
N ASP A 13 -21.61 7.10 -7.75
CA ASP A 13 -20.98 6.74 -6.46
C ASP A 13 -20.07 7.86 -5.96
N LEU A 14 -19.38 8.56 -6.87
CA LEU A 14 -18.51 9.68 -6.53
C LEU A 14 -19.30 10.91 -6.08
N GLU A 15 -20.40 11.25 -6.79
CA GLU A 15 -21.30 12.32 -6.38
C GLU A 15 -21.87 12.07 -4.97
N GLN A 16 -22.35 10.86 -4.72
CA GLN A 16 -22.86 10.47 -3.39
C GLN A 16 -21.80 10.53 -2.29
N ALA A 17 -20.58 10.09 -2.60
CA ALA A 17 -19.50 10.04 -1.62
C ALA A 17 -18.88 11.40 -1.29
N THR A 18 -18.88 12.33 -2.25
CA THR A 18 -18.22 13.65 -2.12
C THR A 18 -19.21 14.79 -1.86
N GLY A 19 -20.48 14.61 -2.19
CA GLY A 19 -21.47 15.69 -2.23
C GLY A 19 -21.27 16.69 -3.37
N VAL A 20 -20.29 16.42 -4.26
CA VAL A 20 -19.98 17.27 -5.43
C VAL A 20 -20.66 16.65 -6.64
N ASN A 21 -21.46 17.45 -7.37
CA ASN A 21 -22.13 16.98 -8.58
C ASN A 21 -21.12 16.72 -9.73
N LYS A 22 -21.59 16.00 -10.75
CA LYS A 22 -20.77 15.64 -11.92
C LYS A 22 -20.09 16.85 -12.57
N SER A 23 -20.81 17.97 -12.70
CA SER A 23 -20.26 19.19 -13.30
C SER A 23 -19.08 19.74 -12.46
N GLY A 24 -19.21 19.78 -11.13
CA GLY A 24 -18.15 20.20 -10.23
C GLY A 24 -16.93 19.28 -10.28
N LEU A 25 -17.15 17.95 -10.37
CA LEU A 25 -16.04 17.01 -10.52
C LEU A 25 -15.27 17.24 -11.83
N TYR A 26 -15.98 17.49 -12.94
CA TYR A 26 -15.36 17.71 -14.26
C TYR A 26 -14.82 19.14 -14.46
N THR A 27 -15.03 20.03 -13.54
CA THR A 27 -14.31 21.34 -13.50
C THR A 27 -12.84 21.13 -13.11
N GLU A 28 -12.56 20.18 -12.20
CA GLU A 28 -11.23 19.92 -11.68
C GLU A 28 -10.53 18.75 -12.40
N PHE A 29 -11.28 17.77 -12.90
CA PHE A 29 -10.75 16.55 -13.51
C PHE A 29 -11.37 16.35 -14.90
N ARG A 30 -10.54 16.03 -15.89
CA ARG A 30 -10.96 15.83 -17.29
C ARG A 30 -11.94 14.68 -17.44
N ASP A 31 -11.70 13.59 -16.71
CA ASP A 31 -12.47 12.35 -16.78
C ASP A 31 -12.31 11.51 -15.50
N LYS A 32 -12.87 10.32 -15.48
CA LYS A 32 -12.77 9.39 -14.35
C LYS A 32 -11.35 8.89 -14.12
N GLU A 33 -10.57 8.76 -15.17
CA GLU A 33 -9.18 8.29 -15.12
C GLU A 33 -8.29 9.32 -14.45
N ASP A 34 -8.42 10.57 -14.83
CA ASP A 34 -7.72 11.71 -14.24
C ASP A 34 -8.05 11.88 -12.75
N LEU A 35 -9.32 11.79 -12.39
CA LEU A 35 -9.76 11.79 -10.99
C LEU A 35 -9.19 10.59 -10.22
N PHE A 36 -9.17 9.40 -10.81
CA PHE A 36 -8.60 8.23 -10.18
C PHE A 36 -7.10 8.42 -9.91
N LEU A 37 -6.37 8.89 -10.91
CA LEU A 37 -4.94 9.18 -10.83
C LEU A 37 -4.64 10.21 -9.74
N GLY A 38 -5.40 11.31 -9.68
CA GLY A 38 -5.28 12.33 -8.63
C GLY A 38 -5.50 11.75 -7.24
N CYS A 39 -6.55 10.96 -7.06
CA CYS A 39 -6.82 10.27 -5.80
C CYS A 39 -5.72 9.27 -5.42
N LEU A 40 -5.18 8.53 -6.40
CA LEU A 40 -4.13 7.56 -6.17
C LEU A 40 -2.82 8.25 -5.77
N ARG A 41 -2.40 9.28 -6.49
CA ARG A 41 -1.18 10.06 -6.17
C ARG A 41 -1.27 10.67 -4.77
N HIS A 42 -2.35 11.36 -4.47
CA HIS A 42 -2.58 11.92 -3.13
C HIS A 42 -2.54 10.85 -2.03
N TYR A 43 -3.10 9.66 -2.30
CA TYR A 43 -3.02 8.54 -1.37
C TYR A 43 -1.58 8.07 -1.18
N LEU A 44 -0.83 7.83 -2.28
CA LEU A 44 0.55 7.33 -2.24
C LEU A 44 1.50 8.33 -1.57
N GLU A 45 1.31 9.63 -1.77
CA GLU A 45 2.07 10.69 -1.10
C GLU A 45 1.77 10.77 0.40
N SER A 46 0.54 10.50 0.80
CA SER A 46 0.09 10.52 2.21
C SER A 46 0.40 9.22 2.96
N LEU A 47 1.16 8.30 2.39
CA LEU A 47 1.53 7.05 3.05
C LEU A 47 2.57 7.28 4.15
N ARG A 48 2.22 6.94 5.40
CA ARG A 48 3.14 6.99 6.55
C ARG A 48 4.16 5.85 6.54
N GLU A 49 3.98 4.85 5.70
CA GLU A 49 4.89 3.71 5.56
C GLU A 49 6.31 4.16 5.21
N ARG A 50 6.44 5.25 4.44
CA ARG A 50 7.75 5.85 4.14
C ARG A 50 8.43 6.39 5.39
N GLU A 51 7.70 7.10 6.26
CA GLU A 51 8.23 7.61 7.52
C GLU A 51 8.70 6.48 8.44
N LEU A 52 7.97 5.35 8.46
CA LEU A 52 8.34 4.19 9.27
C LEU A 52 9.66 3.56 8.82
N LEU A 53 9.89 3.49 7.50
CA LEU A 53 11.07 2.86 6.92
C LEU A 53 12.29 3.79 6.84
N THR A 54 12.12 5.10 6.99
CA THR A 54 13.23 6.08 7.00
C THR A 54 13.65 6.51 8.40
N LYS A 55 13.01 5.99 9.44
CA LYS A 55 13.31 6.34 10.82
C LYS A 55 14.64 5.74 11.26
N GLU A 56 15.51 6.56 11.83
CA GLU A 56 16.77 6.10 12.41
C GLU A 56 16.60 5.56 13.86
N PRO A 57 17.35 4.52 14.26
CA PRO A 57 18.26 3.75 13.40
C PRO A 57 17.51 2.83 12.46
N LEU A 58 18.07 2.60 11.25
CA LEU A 58 17.56 1.59 10.32
C LEU A 58 17.68 0.19 10.92
N GLY A 59 16.84 -0.74 10.48
CA GLY A 59 16.92 -2.14 10.88
C GLY A 59 15.59 -2.88 10.95
N TRP A 60 15.63 -4.11 11.48
CA TRP A 60 14.47 -4.99 11.62
C TRP A 60 13.30 -4.37 12.36
N LYS A 61 13.54 -3.44 13.29
CA LYS A 61 12.47 -2.75 14.02
C LYS A 61 11.57 -1.95 13.09
N ASN A 62 12.14 -1.25 12.11
CA ASN A 62 11.38 -0.47 11.13
C ASN A 62 10.58 -1.40 10.20
N VAL A 63 11.20 -2.51 9.75
CA VAL A 63 10.52 -3.54 8.94
C VAL A 63 9.33 -4.14 9.69
N GLU A 64 9.52 -4.49 10.96
CA GLU A 64 8.44 -5.02 11.80
C GLU A 64 7.32 -3.99 12.01
N THR A 65 7.67 -2.74 12.29
CA THR A 65 6.69 -1.64 12.45
C THR A 65 5.93 -1.40 11.15
N PHE A 66 6.60 -1.41 10.01
CA PHE A 66 5.97 -1.32 8.68
C PHE A 66 4.94 -2.43 8.48
N LEU A 67 5.26 -3.69 8.82
CA LEU A 67 4.34 -4.82 8.68
C LEU A 67 3.16 -4.75 9.67
N ARG A 68 3.37 -4.22 10.89
CA ARG A 68 2.32 -4.11 11.90
C ARG A 68 1.39 -2.94 11.65
N ASP A 69 1.94 -1.78 11.37
CA ASP A 69 1.22 -0.50 11.38
C ASP A 69 0.84 -0.03 9.97
N GLY A 70 1.60 -0.36 8.94
CA GLY A 70 1.31 0.00 7.56
C GLY A 70 -0.08 -0.41 7.11
N PRO A 71 -0.50 -1.67 7.30
CA PRO A 71 -1.86 -2.06 6.98
C PRO A 71 -2.93 -1.44 7.91
N VAL A 72 -2.57 -0.97 9.13
CA VAL A 72 -3.50 -0.57 10.21
C VAL A 72 -3.92 0.88 10.12
N ASN A 73 -3.14 1.71 9.53
CA ASN A 73 -3.07 3.14 9.85
C ASN A 73 -4.22 4.02 9.34
N ARG A 74 -5.36 3.43 8.91
CA ARG A 74 -6.53 4.22 8.51
C ARG A 74 -7.80 3.58 9.04
N ALA A 75 -8.30 4.12 10.13
CA ALA A 75 -9.41 3.60 10.93
C ALA A 75 -10.69 3.22 10.14
N ASP A 76 -10.91 3.80 8.96
CA ASP A 76 -12.15 3.64 8.18
C ASP A 76 -11.95 2.98 6.80
N ARG A 77 -10.75 2.52 6.44
CA ARG A 77 -10.48 1.98 5.10
C ARG A 77 -10.13 0.50 5.14
N GLN A 78 -10.84 -0.28 4.32
CA GLN A 78 -10.57 -1.69 4.11
C GLN A 78 -9.37 -1.83 3.15
N GLY A 79 -8.20 -2.21 3.69
CA GLY A 79 -6.99 -2.48 2.93
C GLY A 79 -6.24 -1.23 2.44
N CYS A 80 -5.14 -1.46 1.72
CA CYS A 80 -4.32 -0.43 1.09
C CYS A 80 -4.85 -0.12 -0.31
N PHE A 81 -5.08 1.16 -0.62
CA PHE A 81 -5.57 1.55 -1.96
C PHE A 81 -4.57 1.15 -3.06
N GLY A 82 -3.26 1.33 -2.83
CA GLY A 82 -2.24 0.89 -3.77
C GLY A 82 -2.26 -0.62 -4.02
N VAL A 83 -2.39 -1.45 -2.96
CA VAL A 83 -2.51 -2.91 -3.10
C VAL A 83 -3.82 -3.31 -3.78
N ASN A 84 -4.93 -2.65 -3.46
CA ASN A 84 -6.22 -2.90 -4.12
C ASN A 84 -6.16 -2.53 -5.61
N SER A 85 -5.49 -1.44 -5.99
CA SER A 85 -5.29 -1.03 -7.38
C SER A 85 -4.47 -2.05 -8.18
N MET A 86 -3.54 -2.78 -7.54
CA MET A 86 -2.77 -3.84 -8.21
C MET A 86 -3.63 -4.99 -8.71
N ARG A 87 -4.82 -5.21 -8.15
CA ARG A 87 -5.77 -6.24 -8.63
C ARG A 87 -6.39 -5.89 -9.98
N GLU A 88 -6.43 -4.62 -10.30
CA GLU A 88 -6.97 -4.09 -11.57
C GLU A 88 -5.86 -3.52 -12.46
N PHE A 89 -4.59 -3.84 -12.15
CA PHE A 89 -3.41 -3.20 -12.76
C PHE A 89 -3.48 -3.17 -14.29
N ALA A 90 -3.86 -4.29 -14.91
CA ALA A 90 -3.94 -4.42 -16.36
C ALA A 90 -4.97 -3.50 -17.04
N ILE A 91 -5.95 -2.98 -16.29
CA ILE A 91 -7.00 -2.09 -16.81
C ILE A 91 -6.88 -0.67 -16.29
N LEU A 92 -5.85 -0.38 -15.48
CA LEU A 92 -5.58 0.99 -15.05
C LEU A 92 -4.97 1.79 -16.20
N PRO A 93 -5.21 3.11 -16.24
CA PRO A 93 -4.47 4.01 -17.12
C PRO A 93 -2.95 3.89 -16.93
N ASP A 94 -2.18 4.02 -18.00
CA ASP A 94 -0.71 3.85 -17.96
C ASP A 94 -0.03 4.73 -16.91
N GLU A 95 -0.48 5.97 -16.75
CA GLU A 95 0.03 6.89 -15.74
C GLU A 95 -0.25 6.40 -14.30
N ALA A 96 -1.38 5.75 -14.07
CA ALA A 96 -1.71 5.16 -12.77
C ALA A 96 -0.87 3.91 -12.51
N GLN A 97 -0.62 3.09 -13.54
CA GLN A 97 0.30 1.96 -13.47
C GLN A 97 1.72 2.45 -13.10
N GLY A 98 2.19 3.50 -13.76
CA GLY A 98 3.48 4.13 -13.47
C GLY A 98 3.59 4.61 -12.02
N ALA A 99 2.58 5.31 -11.51
CA ALA A 99 2.55 5.80 -10.13
C ALA A 99 2.59 4.66 -9.09
N VAL A 100 1.88 3.55 -9.33
CA VAL A 100 1.93 2.36 -8.47
C VAL A 100 3.31 1.71 -8.52
N ALA A 101 3.89 1.54 -9.71
CA ALA A 101 5.19 0.92 -9.90
C ALA A 101 6.31 1.74 -9.22
N GLU A 102 6.30 3.06 -9.37
CA GLU A 102 7.24 3.96 -8.72
C GLU A 102 7.14 3.90 -7.19
N SER A 103 5.92 3.98 -6.65
CA SER A 103 5.71 3.87 -5.20
C SER A 103 6.19 2.53 -4.65
N ARG A 104 5.96 1.42 -5.39
CA ARG A 104 6.46 0.09 -5.02
C ARG A 104 7.99 0.04 -5.01
N ALA A 105 8.65 0.59 -6.04
CA ALA A 105 10.10 0.61 -6.13
C ALA A 105 10.73 1.40 -4.98
N GLN A 106 10.14 2.52 -4.57
CA GLN A 106 10.59 3.32 -3.43
C GLN A 106 10.48 2.53 -2.12
N VAL A 107 9.38 1.84 -1.87
CA VAL A 107 9.21 1.01 -0.67
C VAL A 107 10.20 -0.15 -0.66
N LEU A 108 10.43 -0.83 -1.79
CA LEU A 108 11.43 -1.89 -1.90
C LEU A 108 12.84 -1.39 -1.59
N HIS A 109 13.20 -0.23 -2.10
CA HIS A 109 14.50 0.40 -1.81
C HIS A 109 14.67 0.68 -0.31
N GLN A 110 13.67 1.28 0.33
CA GLN A 110 13.71 1.58 1.76
C GLN A 110 13.74 0.31 2.63
N LEU A 111 12.99 -0.73 2.26
CA LEU A 111 13.05 -2.03 2.92
C LEU A 111 14.45 -2.64 2.80
N ALA A 112 15.04 -2.63 1.59
CA ALA A 112 16.38 -3.15 1.37
C ALA A 112 17.43 -2.43 2.22
N MET A 113 17.35 -1.10 2.34
CA MET A 113 18.24 -0.32 3.22
C MET A 113 18.14 -0.75 4.69
N ASN A 114 16.93 -0.96 5.21
CA ASN A 114 16.72 -1.44 6.59
C ASN A 114 17.24 -2.86 6.81
N ILE A 115 17.16 -3.70 5.79
CA ILE A 115 17.61 -5.10 5.86
C ILE A 115 19.13 -5.20 5.73
N GLU A 116 19.74 -4.40 4.85
CA GLU A 116 21.18 -4.42 4.59
C GLU A 116 22.03 -4.14 5.84
N VAL A 117 21.59 -3.22 6.70
CA VAL A 117 22.30 -2.89 7.95
C VAL A 117 22.34 -4.05 8.94
N GLU A 118 21.43 -5.00 8.83
CA GLU A 118 21.34 -6.21 9.66
C GLU A 118 22.24 -7.35 9.16
N LYS A 119 22.92 -7.17 8.01
CA LYS A 119 23.88 -8.10 7.41
C LYS A 119 23.34 -9.52 7.22
N PRO A 120 22.20 -9.70 6.55
CA PRO A 120 21.62 -11.02 6.33
C PRO A 120 22.51 -11.88 5.42
N LYS A 121 22.32 -13.20 5.44
CA LYS A 121 23.02 -14.14 4.53
C LYS A 121 22.44 -14.11 3.12
N MET A 122 21.16 -13.80 2.99
CA MET A 122 20.47 -13.63 1.73
C MET A 122 20.54 -12.17 1.27
N ALA A 123 20.49 -11.92 -0.04
CA ALA A 123 20.48 -10.56 -0.59
C ALA A 123 19.31 -9.74 -0.01
N ALA A 124 19.61 -8.54 0.51
CA ALA A 124 18.61 -7.68 1.13
C ALA A 124 17.47 -7.32 0.20
N SER A 125 17.73 -7.16 -1.11
CA SER A 125 16.70 -6.93 -2.13
C SER A 125 15.72 -8.10 -2.25
N ALA A 126 16.19 -9.34 -2.19
CA ALA A 126 15.34 -10.52 -2.23
C ALA A 126 14.45 -10.62 -0.98
N ILE A 127 15.01 -10.33 0.20
CA ILE A 127 14.23 -10.28 1.44
C ILE A 127 13.20 -9.14 1.37
N ALA A 128 13.56 -7.98 0.83
CA ALA A 128 12.64 -6.85 0.65
C ALA A 128 11.42 -7.23 -0.21
N GLU A 129 11.63 -7.98 -1.31
CA GLU A 129 10.54 -8.50 -2.14
C GLU A 129 9.62 -9.48 -1.35
N MET A 130 10.20 -10.35 -0.53
CA MET A 130 9.43 -11.24 0.34
C MET A 130 8.58 -10.45 1.35
N VAL A 131 9.18 -9.43 1.98
CA VAL A 131 8.50 -8.54 2.93
C VAL A 131 7.34 -7.81 2.29
N LEU A 132 7.53 -7.23 1.10
CA LEU A 132 6.49 -6.49 0.41
C LEU A 132 5.37 -7.39 -0.11
N SER A 133 5.69 -8.63 -0.52
CA SER A 133 4.70 -9.65 -0.89
C SER A 133 3.85 -10.07 0.32
N PHE A 134 4.48 -10.30 1.46
CA PHE A 134 3.79 -10.59 2.72
C PHE A 134 2.90 -9.43 3.18
N PHE A 135 3.39 -8.19 3.10
CA PHE A 135 2.62 -6.98 3.37
C PHE A 135 1.37 -6.89 2.50
N SER A 136 1.50 -7.16 1.20
CA SER A 136 0.36 -7.16 0.28
C SER A 136 -0.70 -8.19 0.68
N GLY A 137 -0.27 -9.39 1.09
CA GLY A 137 -1.16 -10.42 1.65
C GLY A 137 -1.89 -9.95 2.91
N LEU A 138 -1.18 -9.31 3.85
CA LEU A 138 -1.79 -8.73 5.05
C LEU A 138 -2.84 -7.67 4.71
N CYS A 139 -2.58 -6.80 3.74
CA CYS A 139 -3.54 -5.79 3.29
C CYS A 139 -4.82 -6.42 2.71
N ILE A 140 -4.69 -7.50 1.95
CA ILE A 140 -5.83 -8.24 1.38
C ILE A 140 -6.64 -8.93 2.48
N GLU A 141 -5.97 -9.64 3.41
CA GLU A 141 -6.63 -10.34 4.52
C GLU A 141 -7.41 -9.42 5.45
N ARG A 142 -7.01 -8.17 5.57
CA ARG A 142 -7.74 -7.18 6.39
C ARG A 142 -9.13 -6.85 5.87
N ASN A 143 -9.39 -7.12 4.61
CA ASN A 143 -10.74 -7.05 4.07
C ASN A 143 -11.64 -8.17 4.61
N LEU A 144 -11.05 -9.19 5.26
CA LEU A 144 -11.78 -10.26 5.94
C LEU A 144 -12.09 -9.85 7.39
N LYS A 145 -13.32 -10.06 7.85
CA LYS A 145 -13.83 -9.60 9.17
C LYS A 145 -13.07 -10.11 10.40
N SER A 146 -12.20 -11.12 10.26
CA SER A 146 -11.51 -11.82 11.37
C SER A 146 -10.04 -11.39 11.60
N GLY A 147 -9.55 -10.32 10.95
CA GLY A 147 -8.13 -10.13 10.66
C GLY A 147 -7.17 -9.63 11.76
N LYS A 148 -7.61 -8.92 12.83
CA LYS A 148 -6.63 -8.17 13.67
C LYS A 148 -5.71 -9.03 14.54
N ALA A 149 -6.24 -9.98 15.29
CA ALA A 149 -5.44 -10.84 16.17
C ALA A 149 -4.57 -11.84 15.39
N SER A 150 -5.09 -12.34 14.27
CA SER A 150 -4.37 -13.22 13.35
C SER A 150 -3.16 -12.53 12.71
N SER A 151 -3.29 -11.27 12.30
CA SER A 151 -2.22 -10.50 11.65
C SER A 151 -0.99 -10.32 12.56
N SER A 152 -1.19 -10.01 13.84
CA SER A 152 -0.07 -9.82 14.77
C SER A 152 0.79 -11.09 14.94
N ARG A 153 0.14 -12.26 15.06
CA ARG A 153 0.84 -13.56 15.17
C ARG A 153 1.62 -13.87 13.89
N LYS A 154 1.00 -13.65 12.72
CA LYS A 154 1.63 -13.86 11.42
C LYS A 154 2.87 -13.00 11.24
N VAL A 155 2.81 -11.70 11.61
CA VAL A 155 3.96 -10.81 11.56
C VAL A 155 5.07 -11.31 12.47
N SER A 156 4.78 -11.71 13.71
CA SER A 156 5.80 -12.23 14.63
C SER A 156 6.49 -13.48 14.08
N SER A 157 5.73 -14.44 13.54
CA SER A 157 6.28 -15.67 12.95
C SER A 157 7.12 -15.37 11.71
N PHE A 158 6.66 -14.47 10.85
CA PHE A 158 7.39 -14.06 9.65
C PHE A 158 8.71 -13.35 9.99
N MET A 159 8.69 -12.40 10.94
CA MET A 159 9.90 -11.71 11.40
C MET A 159 10.91 -12.66 12.04
N ALA A 160 10.44 -13.66 12.80
CA ALA A 160 11.33 -14.68 13.35
C ALA A 160 12.03 -15.50 12.25
N ALA A 161 11.32 -15.84 11.17
CA ALA A 161 11.91 -16.52 10.02
C ALA A 161 12.93 -15.63 9.28
N LEU A 162 12.57 -14.37 9.02
CA LEU A 162 13.46 -13.44 8.29
C LEU A 162 14.80 -13.20 8.98
N ARG A 163 14.82 -13.07 10.32
CA ARG A 163 16.04 -12.83 11.09
C ARG A 163 17.05 -13.98 11.04
N ASN A 164 16.66 -15.13 10.50
CA ASN A 164 17.53 -16.31 10.34
C ASN A 164 18.08 -16.45 8.90
N LEU A 165 17.65 -15.60 7.96
CA LEU A 165 18.11 -15.60 6.56
C LEU A 165 19.40 -14.81 6.43
#